data_9cdcaa050982d7e7819ff1c9940897c6
#
_entry.id   9cdcaa050982d7e7819ff1c9940897c6
#
_cell.length_a   1.000
_cell.length_b   1.000
_cell.length_c   1.000
_cell.angle_alpha   90.00
_cell.angle_beta   90.00
_cell.angle_gamma   90.00
#
_symmetry.space_group_name_H-M   'P 1'
#
loop_
_entity.id
_entity.type
_entity.pdbx_description
1 polymer ?
#
loop_
_entity_poly.entity_id
_entity_poly.type
_entity_poly.pdbx_seq_one_letter_code
_entity_poly.pdbx_strand_id
1 'polypeptide(L)'
;MPPPFRRALREPGADHVVLTLLDQCLAAYPPAEWARLEEQLASLPAFSKPVKALTRALASRAVDCAVDGQGRVLLPQVLRAAASLSKEAVVVGVLNRFEVWSPEAWESFLRDSERILDDVSLDVHWPPPPTGPSSTGKP
;
A
#
# COMPACT_ATOMS: atom_id res chain seq x y z
N MET A 1 -4.82 -7.53 -9.69
CA MET A 1 -4.27 -6.20 -9.34
C MET A 1 -5.25 -5.12 -9.76
N PRO A 2 -5.49 -4.13 -8.91
CA PRO A 2 -6.44 -3.05 -9.22
C PRO A 2 -6.06 -2.28 -10.48
N PRO A 3 -7.05 -1.85 -11.30
CA PRO A 3 -6.77 -1.19 -12.58
C PRO A 3 -5.88 0.05 -12.52
N PRO A 4 -5.98 0.95 -11.51
CA PRO A 4 -5.09 2.10 -11.46
C PRO A 4 -3.62 1.73 -11.37
N PHE A 5 -3.31 0.65 -10.66
CA PHE A 5 -1.94 0.19 -10.53
C PHE A 5 -1.46 -0.53 -11.78
N ARG A 6 -2.37 -1.20 -12.49
CA ARG A 6 -2.02 -1.82 -13.77
C ARG A 6 -1.63 -0.76 -14.80
N ARG A 7 -2.29 0.38 -14.78
CA ARG A 7 -1.91 1.49 -15.68
C ARG A 7 -0.51 2.00 -15.35
N ALA A 8 -0.20 2.18 -14.07
CA ALA A 8 1.12 2.63 -13.66
C ALA A 8 2.20 1.66 -14.09
N LEU A 9 1.89 0.37 -14.16
CA LEU A 9 2.83 -0.66 -14.55
C LEU A 9 2.98 -0.83 -16.05
N ARG A 10 2.21 -0.09 -16.85
CA ARG A 10 2.37 -0.09 -18.31
C ARG A 10 3.45 0.86 -18.79
N GLU A 11 3.95 1.71 -17.89
CA GLU A 11 5.05 2.59 -18.22
C GLU A 11 6.30 1.76 -18.54
N PRO A 12 7.20 2.27 -19.39
CA PRO A 12 8.42 1.55 -19.72
C PRO A 12 9.22 1.20 -18.47
N GLY A 13 9.61 -0.05 -18.34
CA GLY A 13 10.35 -0.52 -17.19
C GLY A 13 9.51 -0.83 -15.96
N ALA A 14 8.20 -0.65 -16.05
CA ALA A 14 7.30 -0.84 -14.90
C ALA A 14 6.56 -2.17 -15.01
N ASP A 15 7.29 -3.26 -15.18
CA ASP A 15 6.74 -4.61 -15.28
C ASP A 15 6.86 -5.40 -13.97
N HIS A 16 7.10 -4.71 -12.87
CA HIS A 16 7.22 -5.33 -11.57
C HIS A 16 6.68 -4.40 -10.49
N VAL A 17 6.46 -4.94 -9.31
CA VAL A 17 6.12 -4.18 -8.11
C VAL A 17 7.11 -4.55 -7.02
N VAL A 18 7.30 -3.64 -6.08
CA VAL A 18 8.08 -3.92 -4.88
C VAL A 18 7.11 -4.28 -3.78
N LEU A 19 7.22 -5.51 -3.28
CA LEU A 19 6.42 -5.99 -2.16
C LEU A 19 7.22 -5.89 -0.88
N THR A 20 6.59 -5.42 0.17
CA THR A 20 7.19 -5.44 1.50
C THR A 20 6.11 -5.68 2.53
N LEU A 21 6.52 -6.10 3.72
CA LEU A 21 5.58 -6.25 4.83
C LEU A 21 5.45 -4.92 5.56
N LEU A 22 4.23 -4.46 5.72
CA LEU A 22 3.92 -3.21 6.42
C LEU A 22 2.79 -3.50 7.38
N ASP A 23 3.06 -3.35 8.67
CA ASP A 23 2.11 -3.73 9.72
C ASP A 23 1.75 -5.21 9.57
N GLN A 24 0.51 -5.52 9.25
CA GLN A 24 0.04 -6.90 9.13
C GLN A 24 -0.36 -7.26 7.71
N CYS A 25 0.09 -6.47 6.74
CA CYS A 25 -0.28 -6.70 5.35
C CYS A 25 0.94 -6.62 4.45
N LEU A 26 0.77 -7.04 3.21
CA LEU A 26 1.77 -6.78 2.19
C LEU A 26 1.43 -5.48 1.49
N ALA A 27 2.40 -4.59 1.40
CA ALA A 27 2.27 -3.37 0.63
C ALA A 27 2.98 -3.56 -0.70
N ALA A 28 2.30 -3.23 -1.79
CA ALA A 28 2.85 -3.34 -3.14
C ALA A 28 2.97 -1.96 -3.75
N TYR A 29 4.18 -1.59 -4.10
CA TYR A 29 4.48 -0.29 -4.67
C TYR A 29 4.90 -0.43 -6.13
N PRO A 30 4.33 0.39 -7.03
CA PRO A 30 4.95 0.55 -8.35
C PRO A 30 6.38 1.07 -8.19
N PRO A 31 7.29 0.75 -9.10
CA PRO A 31 8.69 1.14 -8.93
C PRO A 31 8.92 2.63 -8.69
N ALA A 32 8.18 3.50 -9.39
CA ALA A 32 8.32 4.93 -9.21
C ALA A 32 7.90 5.38 -7.80
N GLU A 33 6.86 4.76 -7.26
CA GLU A 33 6.40 5.10 -5.92
C GLU A 33 7.34 4.57 -4.85
N TRP A 34 7.94 3.41 -5.08
CA TRP A 34 8.95 2.89 -4.18
C TRP A 34 10.16 3.83 -4.14
N ALA A 35 10.59 4.32 -5.29
CA ALA A 35 11.70 5.26 -5.36
C ALA A 35 11.40 6.56 -4.60
N ARG A 36 10.18 7.05 -4.69
CA ARG A 36 9.77 8.22 -3.90
C ARG A 36 9.81 7.97 -2.42
N LEU A 37 9.38 6.79 -2.00
CA LEU A 37 9.43 6.40 -0.59
C LEU A 37 10.88 6.36 -0.11
N GLU A 38 11.78 5.80 -0.91
CA GLU A 38 13.20 5.77 -0.57
C GLU A 38 13.77 7.18 -0.44
N GLU A 39 13.40 8.08 -1.32
CA GLU A 39 13.84 9.47 -1.25
C GLU A 39 13.33 10.15 0.03
N GLN A 40 12.07 9.90 0.39
CA GLN A 40 11.50 10.47 1.61
C GLN A 40 12.22 9.93 2.84
N LEU A 41 12.50 8.64 2.89
CA LEU A 41 13.22 8.05 4.00
C LEU A 41 14.65 8.61 4.11
N ALA A 42 15.30 8.82 2.98
CA ALA A 42 16.65 9.37 2.96
C ALA A 42 16.70 10.82 3.43
N SER A 43 15.60 11.56 3.33
CA SER A 43 15.54 12.94 3.79
C SER A 43 15.31 13.08 5.28
N LEU A 44 14.98 11.99 5.97
CA LEU A 44 14.73 12.01 7.41
C LEU A 44 16.04 11.88 8.19
N PRO A 45 16.05 12.30 9.48
CA PRO A 45 17.27 12.21 10.27
C PRO A 45 17.79 10.77 10.38
N ALA A 46 18.97 10.52 9.82
CA ALA A 46 19.49 9.17 9.65
C ALA A 46 19.80 8.46 10.99
N PHE A 47 20.07 9.23 12.03
CA PHE A 47 20.42 8.64 13.33
C PHE A 47 19.25 8.50 14.28
N SER A 48 18.06 8.94 13.86
CA SER A 48 16.85 8.79 14.66
C SER A 48 16.49 7.31 14.80
N LYS A 49 16.21 6.87 16.01
CA LYS A 49 15.80 5.47 16.23
C LYS A 49 14.53 5.08 15.47
N PRO A 50 13.46 5.89 15.49
CA PRO A 50 12.28 5.55 14.70
C PRO A 50 12.56 5.46 13.21
N VAL A 51 13.39 6.35 12.66
CA VAL A 51 13.74 6.32 11.24
C VAL A 51 14.54 5.08 10.90
N LYS A 52 15.50 4.71 11.73
CA LYS A 52 16.27 3.49 11.52
C LYS A 52 15.39 2.25 11.55
N ALA A 53 14.49 2.18 12.53
CA ALA A 53 13.58 1.05 12.66
C ALA A 53 12.67 0.92 11.43
N LEU A 54 12.10 2.02 10.99
CA LEU A 54 11.21 2.02 9.82
C LEU A 54 11.97 1.64 8.57
N THR A 55 13.13 2.24 8.34
CA THR A 55 13.94 1.96 7.16
C THR A 55 14.34 0.49 7.10
N ARG A 56 14.81 -0.05 8.21
CA ARG A 56 15.21 -1.45 8.28
C ARG A 56 14.05 -2.40 8.06
N ALA A 57 12.89 -2.09 8.66
CA ALA A 57 11.71 -2.92 8.53
C ALA A 57 11.23 -2.99 7.08
N LEU A 58 11.18 -1.85 6.41
CA LEU A 58 10.72 -1.79 5.03
C LEU A 58 11.73 -2.40 4.07
N ALA A 59 12.99 -2.00 4.18
CA ALA A 59 14.00 -2.42 3.22
C ALA A 59 14.38 -3.88 3.34
N SER A 60 14.43 -4.42 4.56
CA SER A 60 14.87 -5.80 4.78
C SER A 60 13.89 -6.83 4.21
N ARG A 61 12.65 -6.44 4.01
CA ARG A 61 11.60 -7.34 3.52
C ARG A 61 11.14 -7.01 2.11
N ALA A 62 11.76 -6.03 1.47
CA ALA A 62 11.38 -5.62 0.13
C ALA A 62 11.84 -6.63 -0.91
N VAL A 63 10.94 -7.04 -1.78
CA VAL A 63 11.21 -8.00 -2.84
C VAL A 63 10.60 -7.50 -4.14
N ASP A 64 11.39 -7.47 -5.19
CA ASP A 64 10.87 -7.16 -6.52
C ASP A 64 10.12 -8.37 -7.06
N CYS A 65 8.90 -8.16 -7.48
CA CYS A 65 8.06 -9.22 -8.00
C CYS A 65 7.55 -8.85 -9.39
N ALA A 66 7.70 -9.76 -10.33
CA ALA A 66 7.23 -9.54 -11.68
C ALA A 66 5.71 -9.52 -11.76
N VAL A 67 5.19 -8.69 -12.64
CA VAL A 67 3.77 -8.63 -12.96
C VAL A 67 3.60 -9.22 -14.35
N ASP A 68 2.76 -10.25 -14.50
CA ASP A 68 2.58 -10.88 -15.80
C ASP A 68 1.65 -10.03 -16.69
N GLY A 69 1.47 -10.47 -17.94
CA GLY A 69 0.66 -9.74 -18.91
C GLY A 69 -0.81 -9.60 -18.52
N GLN A 70 -1.27 -10.39 -17.56
CA GLN A 70 -2.65 -10.33 -17.07
C GLN A 70 -2.76 -9.57 -15.75
N GLY A 71 -1.67 -8.97 -15.30
CA GLY A 71 -1.66 -8.20 -14.06
C GLY A 71 -1.58 -9.04 -12.81
N ARG A 72 -1.06 -10.27 -12.90
CA ARG A 72 -0.91 -11.15 -11.75
C ARG A 72 0.51 -11.07 -11.20
N VAL A 73 0.60 -11.17 -9.89
CA VAL A 73 1.87 -11.14 -9.17
C VAL A 73 1.97 -12.42 -8.34
N LEU A 74 3.09 -13.12 -8.49
CA LEU A 74 3.35 -14.29 -7.66
C LEU A 74 3.94 -13.82 -6.34
N LEU A 75 3.19 -14.04 -5.26
CA LEU A 75 3.64 -13.61 -3.93
C LEU A 75 4.66 -14.60 -3.37
N PRO A 76 5.83 -14.12 -2.94
CA PRO A 76 6.83 -15.00 -2.31
C PRO A 76 6.27 -15.68 -1.07
N GLN A 77 6.65 -16.95 -0.89
CA GLN A 77 6.16 -17.76 0.24
C GLN A 77 6.45 -17.11 1.59
N VAL A 78 7.61 -16.51 1.74
CA VAL A 78 8.03 -15.87 2.99
C VAL A 78 7.08 -14.71 3.33
N LEU A 79 6.73 -13.90 2.33
CA LEU A 79 5.83 -12.77 2.55
C LEU A 79 4.40 -13.22 2.79
N ARG A 80 3.97 -14.26 2.06
CA ARG A 80 2.64 -14.82 2.28
C ARG A 80 2.48 -15.33 3.71
N ALA A 81 3.48 -16.03 4.21
CA ALA A 81 3.46 -16.54 5.57
C ALA A 81 3.48 -15.41 6.59
N ALA A 82 4.30 -14.38 6.35
CA ALA A 82 4.41 -13.25 7.26
C ALA A 82 3.10 -12.48 7.39
N ALA A 83 2.32 -12.40 6.31
CA ALA A 83 1.03 -11.72 6.31
C ALA A 83 -0.13 -12.68 6.60
N SER A 84 0.14 -13.92 6.93
CA SER A 84 -0.86 -14.95 7.21
C SER A 84 -1.85 -15.16 6.07
N LEU A 85 -1.35 -15.05 4.83
CA LEU A 85 -2.18 -15.24 3.65
C LEU A 85 -2.32 -16.71 3.31
N SER A 86 -3.54 -17.13 3.02
CA SER A 86 -3.81 -18.49 2.55
C SER A 86 -4.41 -18.41 1.14
N LYS A 87 -5.62 -18.92 0.96
CA LYS A 87 -6.25 -18.91 -0.37
C LYS A 87 -6.91 -17.59 -0.71
N GLU A 88 -7.45 -16.91 0.30
CA GLU A 88 -8.21 -15.70 0.09
C GLU A 88 -7.44 -14.49 0.57
N ALA A 89 -7.65 -13.36 -0.07
CA ALA A 89 -7.01 -12.12 0.30
C ALA A 89 -7.93 -10.95 -0.01
N VAL A 90 -7.77 -9.88 0.78
CA VAL A 90 -8.45 -8.61 0.53
C VAL A 90 -7.41 -7.67 -0.08
N VAL A 91 -7.70 -7.13 -1.25
CA VAL A 91 -6.80 -6.21 -1.95
C VAL A 91 -7.40 -4.81 -1.89
N VAL A 92 -6.65 -3.87 -1.36
CA VAL A 92 -7.12 -2.50 -1.13
C VAL A 92 -6.17 -1.52 -1.79
N GLY A 93 -6.72 -0.60 -2.60
CA GLY A 93 -5.93 0.50 -3.13
C GLY A 93 -5.81 1.59 -2.09
N VAL A 94 -4.58 2.00 -1.78
CA VAL A 94 -4.30 3.01 -0.77
C VAL A 94 -3.35 4.04 -1.36
N LEU A 95 -3.89 5.13 -1.86
CA LEU A 95 -3.12 6.23 -2.44
C LEU A 95 -2.13 5.76 -3.52
N ASN A 96 -0.87 5.60 -3.15
CA ASN A 96 0.23 5.31 -4.08
C ASN A 96 0.66 3.85 -4.08
N ARG A 97 -0.09 2.99 -3.41
CA ARG A 97 0.22 1.57 -3.32
C ARG A 97 -1.05 0.76 -3.25
N PHE A 98 -0.94 -0.53 -3.37
CA PHE A 98 -2.04 -1.39 -2.94
C PHE A 98 -1.55 -2.31 -1.83
N GLU A 99 -2.50 -2.79 -1.05
CA GLU A 99 -2.21 -3.65 0.10
C GLU A 99 -2.95 -4.96 -0.05
N VAL A 100 -2.31 -6.03 0.41
CA VAL A 100 -2.89 -7.36 0.38
C VAL A 100 -2.97 -7.85 1.82
N TRP A 101 -4.18 -8.10 2.27
CA TRP A 101 -4.47 -8.47 3.65
C TRP A 101 -5.10 -9.85 3.71
N SER A 102 -4.85 -10.59 4.78
CA SER A 102 -5.71 -11.72 5.09
C SER A 102 -7.10 -11.19 5.47
N PRO A 103 -8.17 -11.95 5.19
CA PRO A 103 -9.51 -11.49 5.58
C PRO A 103 -9.63 -11.21 7.08
N GLU A 104 -9.01 -12.01 7.91
CA GLU A 104 -9.07 -11.87 9.36
C GLU A 104 -8.37 -10.59 9.83
N ALA A 105 -7.18 -10.33 9.29
CA ALA A 105 -6.44 -9.12 9.64
C ALA A 105 -7.17 -7.87 9.17
N TRP A 106 -7.80 -7.93 7.99
CA TRP A 106 -8.57 -6.80 7.47
C TRP A 106 -9.77 -6.49 8.34
N GLU A 107 -10.51 -7.51 8.78
CA GLU A 107 -11.64 -7.29 9.67
C GLU A 107 -11.22 -6.69 11.00
N SER A 108 -10.11 -7.18 11.55
CA SER A 108 -9.57 -6.65 12.79
C SER A 108 -9.17 -5.19 12.63
N PHE A 109 -8.54 -4.86 11.52
CA PHE A 109 -8.15 -3.49 11.21
C PHE A 109 -9.38 -2.58 11.12
N LEU A 110 -10.44 -3.02 10.46
CA LEU A 110 -11.65 -2.21 10.33
C LEU A 110 -12.28 -1.91 11.68
N ARG A 111 -12.35 -2.91 12.56
CA ARG A 111 -12.90 -2.71 13.90
C ARG A 111 -12.06 -1.71 14.70
N ASP A 112 -10.75 -1.84 14.64
CA ASP A 112 -9.85 -0.93 15.34
C ASP A 112 -9.91 0.48 14.77
N SER A 113 -10.06 0.58 13.46
CA SER A 113 -10.15 1.88 12.79
C SER A 113 -11.39 2.66 13.21
N GLU A 114 -12.51 1.98 13.38
CA GLU A 114 -13.74 2.64 13.84
C GLU A 114 -13.52 3.32 15.19
N ARG A 115 -12.86 2.63 16.11
CA ARG A 115 -12.55 3.20 17.42
C ARG A 115 -11.60 4.38 17.33
N ILE A 116 -10.56 4.25 16.52
CA ILE A 116 -9.58 5.32 16.35
C ILE A 116 -10.24 6.56 15.77
N LEU A 117 -11.07 6.40 14.76
CA LEU A 117 -11.73 7.52 14.11
C LEU A 117 -12.77 8.20 15.00
N ASP A 118 -13.38 7.45 15.91
CA ASP A 118 -14.31 8.02 16.87
C ASP A 118 -13.60 8.87 17.93
N ASP A 119 -12.40 8.46 18.32
CA ASP A 119 -11.66 9.10 19.42
C ASP A 119 -10.74 10.22 18.98
N VAL A 120 -10.40 10.29 17.70
CA VAL A 120 -9.38 11.20 17.19
C VAL A 120 -10.02 12.28 16.34
N SER A 121 -9.70 13.53 16.68
CA SER A 121 -10.03 14.66 15.82
C SER A 121 -8.87 14.87 14.88
N LEU A 122 -9.06 14.58 13.61
CA LEU A 122 -8.02 14.74 12.62
C LEU A 122 -8.12 16.12 11.98
N ASP A 123 -6.99 16.82 11.93
CA ASP A 123 -6.93 18.11 11.27
C ASP A 123 -6.71 17.89 9.78
N VAL A 124 -7.73 17.37 9.14
CA VAL A 124 -7.70 17.10 7.70
C VAL A 124 -8.68 18.02 7.02
N HIS A 125 -8.18 18.80 6.10
CA HIS A 125 -9.01 19.65 5.26
C HIS A 125 -9.43 18.86 4.04
N TRP A 126 -10.67 18.39 4.06
CA TRP A 126 -11.21 17.75 2.88
C TRP A 126 -11.42 18.78 1.80
N PRO A 127 -11.04 18.48 0.58
CA PRO A 127 -11.38 19.39 -0.51
C PRO A 127 -12.89 19.54 -0.59
N PRO A 128 -13.37 20.74 -0.89
CA PRO A 128 -14.81 20.92 -1.02
C PRO A 128 -15.34 20.05 -2.16
N PRO A 129 -16.59 19.60 -2.06
CA PRO A 129 -17.15 18.83 -3.15
C PRO A 129 -17.12 19.65 -4.44
N PRO A 130 -16.93 19.01 -5.58
CA PRO A 130 -16.93 19.72 -6.85
C PRO A 130 -18.24 20.46 -7.03
N THR A 131 -18.16 21.69 -7.53
CA THR A 131 -19.34 22.46 -7.84
C THR A 131 -19.75 22.19 -9.27
N GLY A 132 -21.04 22.26 -9.53
CA GLY A 132 -21.56 22.11 -10.87
C GLY A 132 -22.21 20.75 -11.10
N PRO A 133 -22.83 20.59 -12.27
CA PRO A 133 -23.63 19.41 -12.55
C PRO A 133 -22.87 18.10 -12.51
N SER A 134 -21.60 18.13 -12.86
CA SER A 134 -20.81 16.91 -12.91
C SER A 134 -20.62 16.28 -11.54
N SER A 135 -20.64 17.08 -10.50
CA SER A 135 -20.43 16.57 -9.16
C SER A 135 -21.61 15.77 -8.66
N THR A 136 -22.78 16.05 -9.20
CA THR A 136 -23.97 15.34 -8.78
C THR A 136 -24.29 14.16 -9.65
N GLY A 137 -23.53 14.01 -10.67
CA GLY A 137 -23.72 12.91 -11.57
C GLY A 137 -23.43 11.63 -10.93
N LYS A 138 -23.49 11.58 -9.94
CA LYS A 138 -23.25 10.47 -9.43
C LYS A 138 -24.30 9.91 -9.01
N PRO A 139 -24.77 9.44 -9.42
CA PRO A 139 -25.90 8.91 -9.18
C PRO A 139 -26.12 8.03 -9.00
#